data_2a7fe9157a6633445cc992a18aa0edbc
#
_entry.id   2a7fe9157a6633445cc992a18aa0edbc
#
_cell.length_a   1.000
_cell.length_b   1.000
_cell.length_c   1.000
_cell.angle_alpha   90.00
_cell.angle_beta   90.00
_cell.angle_gamma   90.00
#
_symmetry.space_group_name_H-M   'P 1'
#
loop_
_entity.id
_entity.type
_entity.pdbx_description
1 polymer ?
#
loop_
_entity_poly.entity_id
_entity_poly.type
_entity_poly.pdbx_seq_one_letter_code
_entity_poly.pdbx_strand_id
1 'polypeptide(L)'
;MANFKHSNRFSCLCFWAPIVLMLAGCGNSFDRKMGLSDLDSPNPTVRIMAIKWAGDNKISQAVPKLVDFLQDEDKSVRFYAIEGLRRITGTDNGYDYKTAPHIRAAAVKRWREYLKTNELLNNKD
;
A
#
# COMPACT_ATOMS: atom_id res chain seq x y z
N MET A 1 -66.05 -7.62 -56.69
CA MET A 1 -66.89 -7.56 -55.46
C MET A 1 -66.08 -7.96 -54.28
N ALA A 2 -65.94 -6.98 -53.47
CA ALA A 2 -65.97 -7.04 -52.04
C ALA A 2 -64.95 -7.96 -51.34
N ASN A 3 -63.99 -7.31 -50.77
CA ASN A 3 -63.93 -7.11 -49.28
C ASN A 3 -63.46 -8.34 -48.62
N PHE A 4 -62.43 -8.23 -47.87
CA PHE A 4 -62.45 -7.68 -46.52
C PHE A 4 -61.17 -8.09 -45.80
N LYS A 5 -60.24 -7.20 -45.52
CA LYS A 5 -60.24 -6.45 -44.27
C LYS A 5 -60.36 -7.29 -43.01
N HIS A 6 -59.32 -7.33 -42.34
CA HIS A 6 -59.11 -6.94 -40.94
C HIS A 6 -57.83 -7.61 -40.48
N SER A 7 -56.83 -6.94 -40.40
CA SER A 7 -56.42 -6.05 -39.35
C SER A 7 -56.89 -6.52 -37.97
N ASN A 8 -56.08 -7.28 -37.33
CA ASN A 8 -55.98 -7.17 -35.91
C ASN A 8 -54.55 -7.22 -35.45
N ARG A 9 -54.11 -6.04 -35.37
CA ARG A 9 -52.88 -5.68 -34.72
C ARG A 9 -53.11 -5.86 -33.24
N PHE A 10 -52.81 -7.03 -32.70
CA PHE A 10 -52.54 -7.14 -31.30
C PHE A 10 -51.11 -6.72 -31.07
N SER A 11 -50.99 -5.47 -30.78
CA SER A 11 -49.86 -4.85 -30.17
C SER A 11 -49.64 -5.52 -28.82
N CYS A 12 -48.87 -6.59 -28.83
CA CYS A 12 -48.25 -7.04 -27.57
C CYS A 12 -47.18 -6.01 -27.26
N LEU A 13 -47.61 -5.01 -26.51
CA LEU A 13 -46.73 -4.20 -25.70
C LEU A 13 -46.15 -5.13 -24.65
N CYS A 14 -45.13 -5.87 -25.05
CA CYS A 14 -44.20 -6.41 -24.07
C CYS A 14 -43.52 -5.21 -23.45
N PHE A 15 -44.07 -4.85 -22.32
CA PHE A 15 -43.43 -3.98 -21.33
C PHE A 15 -42.19 -4.72 -20.84
N TRP A 16 -41.15 -4.71 -21.65
CA TRP A 16 -39.83 -5.04 -21.19
C TRP A 16 -39.28 -3.77 -20.55
N ALA A 17 -39.68 -3.57 -19.33
CA ALA A 17 -38.97 -2.65 -18.48
C ALA A 17 -37.54 -3.19 -18.37
N PRO A 18 -36.53 -2.46 -18.81
CA PRO A 18 -35.19 -2.77 -18.44
C PRO A 18 -35.12 -2.52 -16.92
N ILE A 19 -35.09 -3.59 -16.16
CA ILE A 19 -34.54 -3.54 -14.82
C ILE A 19 -33.08 -3.13 -15.03
N VAL A 20 -32.88 -1.83 -15.09
CA VAL A 20 -31.57 -1.25 -14.85
C VAL A 20 -31.27 -1.57 -13.39
N LEU A 21 -30.69 -2.75 -13.20
CA LEU A 21 -30.05 -3.11 -11.96
C LEU A 21 -28.93 -2.09 -11.81
N MET A 22 -29.22 -1.03 -11.08
CA MET A 22 -28.21 -0.14 -10.50
C MET A 22 -27.37 -1.02 -9.58
N LEU A 23 -26.43 -1.75 -10.18
CA LEU A 23 -25.21 -2.11 -9.50
C LEU A 23 -24.52 -0.78 -9.23
N ALA A 24 -25.01 -0.07 -8.21
CA ALA A 24 -24.18 0.83 -7.46
C ALA A 24 -23.05 -0.04 -6.92
N GLY A 25 -22.09 -0.32 -7.78
CA GLY A 25 -20.82 -0.82 -7.36
C GLY A 25 -20.34 0.17 -6.32
N CYS A 26 -20.39 -0.23 -5.05
CA CYS A 26 -19.53 0.31 -4.03
C CYS A 26 -18.09 -0.01 -4.46
N GLY A 27 -17.66 0.61 -5.53
CA GLY A 27 -16.29 0.88 -5.81
C GLY A 27 -15.83 1.91 -4.79
N ASN A 28 -15.71 1.50 -3.52
CA ASN A 28 -14.74 2.12 -2.66
C ASN A 28 -13.38 1.76 -3.27
N SER A 29 -13.10 2.37 -4.39
CA SER A 29 -11.73 2.62 -4.77
C SER A 29 -11.17 3.44 -3.62
N PHE A 30 -10.54 2.75 -2.72
CA PHE A 30 -9.68 3.36 -1.72
C PHE A 30 -8.45 3.87 -2.48
N ASP A 31 -8.72 4.83 -3.36
CA ASP A 31 -7.69 5.57 -4.10
C ASP A 31 -7.08 6.60 -3.15
N ARG A 32 -6.76 6.13 -1.94
CA ARG A 32 -5.99 6.91 -1.00
C ARG A 32 -4.55 6.90 -1.49
N LYS A 33 -4.15 8.00 -2.03
CA LYS A 33 -2.76 8.22 -2.41
C LYS A 33 -1.89 8.10 -1.16
N MET A 34 -1.14 6.98 -1.07
CA MET A 34 -0.21 6.78 0.04
C MET A 34 0.91 7.81 0.00
N GLY A 35 1.33 8.27 1.17
CA GLY A 35 2.39 9.26 1.31
C GLY A 35 3.28 8.99 2.52
N LEU A 36 4.34 9.78 2.67
CA LEU A 36 5.27 9.68 3.82
C LEU A 36 4.56 9.91 5.16
N SER A 37 3.52 10.75 5.20
CA SER A 37 2.72 10.99 6.40
C SER A 37 1.98 9.76 6.92
N ASP A 38 1.69 8.79 6.05
CA ASP A 38 1.03 7.55 6.45
C ASP A 38 1.94 6.61 7.26
N LEU A 39 3.26 6.85 7.22
CA LEU A 39 4.22 6.18 8.10
C LEU A 39 4.02 6.52 9.58
N ASP A 40 3.41 7.67 9.89
CA ASP A 40 3.13 8.10 11.26
C ASP A 40 1.74 7.67 11.75
N SER A 41 1.03 6.88 10.98
CA SER A 41 -0.31 6.40 11.35
C SER A 41 -0.28 5.57 12.64
N PRO A 42 -1.23 5.79 13.57
CA PRO A 42 -1.38 4.94 14.75
C PRO A 42 -1.82 3.52 14.39
N ASN A 43 -2.44 3.33 13.22
CA ASN A 43 -2.88 2.03 12.75
C ASN A 43 -1.72 1.25 12.10
N PRO A 44 -1.31 0.10 12.65
CA PRO A 44 -0.19 -0.69 12.11
C PRO A 44 -0.43 -1.15 10.67
N THR A 45 -1.67 -1.43 10.29
CA THR A 45 -2.00 -1.81 8.91
C THR A 45 -1.70 -0.67 7.92
N VAL A 46 -2.04 0.57 8.29
CA VAL A 46 -1.74 1.75 7.45
C VAL A 46 -0.23 1.97 7.37
N ARG A 47 0.50 1.83 8.49
CA ARG A 47 1.98 1.90 8.48
C ARG A 47 2.58 0.86 7.54
N ILE A 48 2.11 -0.39 7.61
CA ILE A 48 2.58 -1.47 6.71
C ILE A 48 2.34 -1.12 5.24
N MET A 49 1.18 -0.60 4.91
CA MET A 49 0.87 -0.17 3.53
C MET A 49 1.79 0.96 3.08
N ALA A 50 2.05 1.94 3.93
CA ALA A 50 2.97 3.04 3.66
C ALA A 50 4.42 2.57 3.51
N ILE A 51 4.87 1.63 4.34
CA ILE A 51 6.19 1.00 4.24
C ILE A 51 6.35 0.27 2.88
N LYS A 52 5.35 -0.51 2.50
CA LYS A 52 5.35 -1.22 1.20
C LYS A 52 5.40 -0.22 0.05
N TRP A 53 4.56 0.81 0.09
CA TRP A 53 4.56 1.88 -0.92
C TRP A 53 5.93 2.55 -1.02
N ALA A 54 6.54 2.91 0.10
CA ALA A 54 7.86 3.54 0.13
C ALA A 54 8.95 2.63 -0.46
N GLY A 55 8.92 1.33 -0.12
CA GLY A 55 9.84 0.34 -0.67
C GLY A 55 9.67 0.12 -2.16
N ASP A 56 8.44 -0.02 -2.64
CA ASP A 56 8.12 -0.27 -4.05
C ASP A 56 8.50 0.94 -4.94
N ASN A 57 8.34 2.16 -4.42
CA ASN A 57 8.71 3.39 -5.12
C ASN A 57 10.13 3.88 -4.81
N LYS A 58 10.91 3.12 -4.03
CA LYS A 58 12.29 3.43 -3.65
C LYS A 58 12.45 4.84 -3.05
N ILE A 59 11.55 5.21 -2.15
CA ILE A 59 11.51 6.52 -1.51
C ILE A 59 12.62 6.61 -0.45
N SER A 60 13.75 7.21 -0.80
CA SER A 60 14.92 7.34 0.08
C SER A 60 14.62 8.14 1.36
N GLN A 61 13.74 9.14 1.29
CA GLN A 61 13.32 9.93 2.45
C GLN A 61 12.61 9.09 3.53
N ALA A 62 12.08 7.92 3.19
CA ALA A 62 11.46 7.01 4.16
C ALA A 62 12.50 6.24 4.99
N VAL A 63 13.74 6.11 4.54
CA VAL A 63 14.75 5.22 5.14
C VAL A 63 14.96 5.46 6.63
N PRO A 64 15.13 6.69 7.14
CA PRO A 64 15.28 6.92 8.59
C PRO A 64 14.09 6.39 9.38
N LYS A 65 12.87 6.63 8.92
CA LYS A 65 11.65 6.16 9.58
C LYS A 65 11.51 4.63 9.54
N LEU A 66 11.89 4.00 8.41
CA LEU A 66 11.89 2.54 8.30
C LEU A 66 12.92 1.91 9.25
N VAL A 67 14.04 2.56 9.51
CA VAL A 67 15.03 2.12 10.52
C VAL A 67 14.44 2.15 11.93
N ASP A 68 13.64 3.17 12.28
CA ASP A 68 12.94 3.22 13.56
C ASP A 68 11.94 2.06 13.70
N PHE A 69 11.23 1.71 12.63
CA PHE A 69 10.29 0.58 12.62
C PHE A 69 10.94 -0.79 12.78
N LEU A 70 12.24 -0.92 12.67
CA LEU A 70 12.95 -2.16 13.00
C LEU A 70 12.85 -2.52 14.50
N GLN A 71 12.44 -1.57 15.34
CA GLN A 71 12.18 -1.77 16.77
C GLN A 71 10.69 -1.71 17.14
N ASP A 72 9.78 -1.66 16.15
CA ASP A 72 8.34 -1.65 16.40
C ASP A 72 7.91 -2.89 17.20
N GLU A 73 6.89 -2.75 18.04
CA GLU A 73 6.33 -3.85 18.83
C GLU A 73 5.69 -4.90 17.93
N ASP A 74 5.04 -4.47 16.86
CA ASP A 74 4.41 -5.36 15.88
C ASP A 74 5.47 -6.03 14.99
N LYS A 75 5.48 -7.37 15.04
CA LYS A 75 6.41 -8.18 14.24
C LYS A 75 6.23 -7.99 12.74
N SER A 76 4.99 -7.75 12.29
CA SER A 76 4.69 -7.54 10.88
C SER A 76 5.25 -6.19 10.42
N VAL A 77 5.12 -5.14 11.24
CA VAL A 77 5.74 -3.84 10.94
C VAL A 77 7.26 -3.98 10.80
N ARG A 78 7.92 -4.69 11.72
CA ARG A 78 9.37 -4.96 11.63
C ARG A 78 9.76 -5.71 10.35
N PHE A 79 8.96 -6.71 9.97
CA PHE A 79 9.19 -7.48 8.74
C PHE A 79 9.09 -6.59 7.50
N TYR A 80 8.01 -5.83 7.37
CA TYR A 80 7.84 -4.96 6.21
C TYR A 80 8.85 -3.81 6.19
N ALA A 81 9.28 -3.33 7.35
CA ALA A 81 10.33 -2.30 7.45
C ALA A 81 11.65 -2.78 6.86
N ILE A 82 12.12 -3.99 7.23
CA ILE A 82 13.37 -4.50 6.66
C ILE A 82 13.24 -4.83 5.17
N GLU A 83 12.09 -5.33 4.72
CA GLU A 83 11.84 -5.54 3.29
C GLU A 83 11.83 -4.22 2.51
N GLY A 84 11.23 -3.17 3.04
CA GLY A 84 11.28 -1.83 2.47
C GLY A 84 12.70 -1.28 2.39
N LEU A 85 13.47 -1.41 3.47
CA LEU A 85 14.89 -1.01 3.50
C LEU A 85 15.72 -1.75 2.46
N ARG A 86 15.57 -3.08 2.33
CA ARG A 86 16.26 -3.86 1.30
C ARG A 86 15.96 -3.37 -0.12
N ARG A 87 14.70 -3.03 -0.40
CA ARG A 87 14.28 -2.54 -1.72
C ARG A 87 14.85 -1.16 -2.04
N ILE A 88 14.97 -0.29 -1.04
CA ILE A 88 15.48 1.07 -1.22
C ILE A 88 17.01 1.09 -1.26
N THR A 89 17.67 0.39 -0.34
CA THR A 89 19.12 0.52 -0.10
C THR A 89 19.97 -0.64 -0.66
N GLY A 90 19.34 -1.77 -0.94
CA GLY A 90 20.01 -2.98 -1.39
C GLY A 90 20.66 -3.81 -0.27
N THR A 91 20.55 -3.41 1.01
CA THR A 91 21.16 -4.12 2.15
C THR A 91 20.16 -4.35 3.27
N ASP A 92 20.46 -5.30 4.16
CA ASP A 92 19.73 -5.51 5.42
C ASP A 92 20.57 -5.22 6.66
N ASN A 93 21.85 -4.92 6.47
CA ASN A 93 22.80 -4.67 7.56
C ASN A 93 22.78 -5.77 8.65
N GLY A 94 22.46 -7.00 8.26
CA GLY A 94 22.40 -8.16 9.15
C GLY A 94 21.23 -8.11 10.13
N TYR A 95 20.11 -7.47 9.77
CA TYR A 95 18.90 -7.44 10.59
C TYR A 95 18.01 -8.64 10.28
N ASP A 96 17.57 -9.32 11.35
CA ASP A 96 16.52 -10.35 11.28
C ASP A 96 15.41 -10.02 12.27
N TYR A 97 14.20 -9.81 11.76
CA TYR A 97 13.01 -9.43 12.52
C TYR A 97 12.53 -10.51 13.50
N LYS A 98 13.01 -11.75 13.35
CA LYS A 98 12.65 -12.92 14.19
C LYS A 98 13.51 -13.05 15.44
N THR A 99 14.69 -12.45 15.45
CA THR A 99 15.67 -12.62 16.53
C THR A 99 15.26 -11.91 17.83
N ALA A 100 15.97 -12.22 18.90
CA ALA A 100 15.74 -11.60 20.20
C ALA A 100 15.97 -10.07 20.16
N PRO A 101 15.30 -9.29 21.03
CA PRO A 101 15.36 -7.83 21.00
C PRO A 101 16.78 -7.26 21.06
N HIS A 102 17.67 -7.84 21.86
CA HIS A 102 19.07 -7.38 22.00
C HIS A 102 19.90 -7.60 20.72
N ILE A 103 19.61 -8.69 19.96
CA ILE A 103 20.27 -8.95 18.67
C ILE A 103 19.77 -7.96 17.62
N ARG A 104 18.45 -7.70 17.60
CA ARG A 104 17.89 -6.67 16.71
C ARG A 104 18.47 -5.28 17.00
N ALA A 105 18.63 -4.93 18.29
CA ALA A 105 19.21 -3.64 18.70
C ALA A 105 20.61 -3.43 18.11
N ALA A 106 21.46 -4.47 18.09
CA ALA A 106 22.78 -4.41 17.48
C ALA A 106 22.72 -4.13 15.97
N ALA A 107 21.77 -4.74 15.26
CA ALA A 107 21.56 -4.48 13.84
C ALA A 107 21.01 -3.07 13.59
N VAL A 108 20.10 -2.57 14.42
CA VAL A 108 19.60 -1.20 14.35
C VAL A 108 20.73 -0.19 14.56
N LYS A 109 21.69 -0.48 15.45
CA LYS A 109 22.88 0.36 15.59
C LYS A 109 23.67 0.47 14.29
N ARG A 110 23.88 -0.65 13.57
CA ARG A 110 24.55 -0.64 12.25
C ARG A 110 23.76 0.19 11.23
N TRP A 111 22.44 0.11 11.27
CA TRP A 111 21.58 0.94 10.41
C TRP A 111 21.74 2.44 10.70
N ARG A 112 21.82 2.83 11.97
CA ARG A 112 22.04 4.23 12.35
C ARG A 112 23.41 4.75 11.91
N GLU A 113 24.45 3.92 12.00
CA GLU A 113 25.77 4.28 11.47
C GLU A 113 25.72 4.41 9.92
N TYR A 114 25.02 3.52 9.25
CA TYR A 114 24.79 3.62 7.80
C TYR A 114 24.13 4.95 7.42
N LEU A 115 23.11 5.39 8.15
CA LEU A 115 22.43 6.67 7.91
C LEU A 115 23.41 7.85 8.06
N LYS A 116 24.18 7.89 9.15
CA LYS A 116 25.17 8.95 9.39
C LYS A 116 26.21 9.03 8.27
N THR A 117 26.70 7.89 7.82
CA THR A 117 27.68 7.83 6.74
C THR A 117 27.12 8.39 5.45
N ASN A 118 25.86 8.05 5.12
CA ASN A 118 25.24 8.55 3.89
C ASN A 118 24.88 10.04 3.98
N GLU A 119 24.46 10.55 5.14
CA GLU A 119 24.24 11.99 5.36
C GLU A 119 25.53 12.78 5.18
N LEU A 120 26.66 12.29 5.70
CA LEU A 120 27.97 12.92 5.55
C LEU A 120 28.46 12.94 4.09
N LEU A 121 28.09 11.94 3.30
CA LEU A 121 28.42 11.89 1.87
C LEU A 121 27.58 12.87 1.06
N ASN A 122 26.28 12.96 1.36
CA ASN A 122 25.35 13.85 0.66
C ASN A 122 25.56 15.34 0.99
N ASN A 123 26.16 15.67 2.15
CA ASN A 123 26.46 17.06 2.55
C ASN A 123 27.83 17.56 2.06
N LYS A 124 28.57 16.76 1.28
CA LYS A 124 29.88 17.15 0.75
C LYS A 124 29.83 17.72 -0.67
N ASP A 125 28.69 17.66 -1.34
CA ASP A 125 28.40 18.22 -2.65
C ASP A 125 27.68 19.57 -2.50
#